data_c004effc944d5351f0bbccc7ae91a2a3
#
_entry.id   c004effc944d5351f0bbccc7ae91a2a3
#
_cell.length_a   1.000
_cell.length_b   1.000
_cell.length_c   1.000
_cell.angle_alpha   90.00
_cell.angle_beta   90.00
_cell.angle_gamma   90.00
#
_symmetry.space_group_name_H-M   'P 1'
#
loop_
_entity.id
_entity.type
_entity.pdbx_description
1 polymer ?
#
loop_
_entity_poly.entity_id
_entity_poly.type
_entity_poly.pdbx_seq_one_letter_code
_entity_poly.pdbx_strand_id
1 'polypeptide(L)'
;MSVKRIWKWMILAGVVLLALAALIPVAVVLGSKAFTAQEQAARTDWSFSTGDVVAQSSQWQVDLTEADLGDGLKALQLVPQDIEDEDFTYYDEDVQERLYQTVQELKNNSDLEWTASMPLAILNPYGTGSNGLYLYFETDMATSVSYTVHVDGLTDFTAEAADASGKEYTKTHEFQLIGLVPGEVNEVTLTISGKWGNTRQTIHFTVDMPETRSGYSTQLKVTEGESTAAQADGLFTMMRVNGYLGYGFFFDNDGVMRYEMVLEGFGLDRVLFCGDEILTCVSSSKLARINGLGQVTWVCDLGEYDLHHDIGWGADGEVLALAEERGNDTVEDRLLSIDLETGEVTELINFSTFLQEYYDITRPVAPTDDFFWQVGEWD
;
A
#
# COMPACT_ATOMS: atom_id res chain seq x y z
N MET A 1 -41.00 -52.80 -27.65
CA MET A 1 -41.47 -52.24 -26.38
C MET A 1 -42.78 -51.53 -26.62
N SER A 2 -43.86 -51.82 -25.80
CA SER A 2 -45.15 -51.17 -26.06
C SER A 2 -45.12 -49.69 -25.64
N VAL A 3 -45.83 -48.86 -26.40
CA VAL A 3 -45.95 -47.40 -26.20
C VAL A 3 -46.27 -47.05 -24.74
N LYS A 4 -47.10 -47.88 -24.08
CA LYS A 4 -47.44 -47.74 -22.63
C LYS A 4 -46.26 -47.90 -21.69
N ARG A 5 -45.19 -48.62 -22.07
CA ARG A 5 -43.99 -48.81 -21.28
C ARG A 5 -43.06 -47.60 -21.43
N ILE A 6 -42.98 -47.01 -22.59
CA ILE A 6 -42.23 -45.81 -22.86
C ILE A 6 -42.82 -44.62 -22.11
N TRP A 7 -44.13 -44.47 -22.10
CA TRP A 7 -44.85 -43.42 -21.36
C TRP A 7 -44.64 -43.50 -19.85
N LYS A 8 -44.63 -44.70 -19.27
CA LYS A 8 -44.31 -44.89 -17.83
C LYS A 8 -42.89 -44.47 -17.49
N TRP A 9 -41.93 -44.76 -18.35
CA TRP A 9 -40.55 -44.36 -18.13
C TRP A 9 -40.36 -42.85 -18.30
N MET A 10 -41.08 -42.23 -19.24
CA MET A 10 -41.04 -40.76 -19.43
C MET A 10 -41.67 -40.03 -18.22
N ILE A 11 -42.77 -40.54 -17.68
CA ILE A 11 -43.39 -39.99 -16.48
C ILE A 11 -42.46 -40.18 -15.26
N LEU A 12 -41.86 -41.35 -15.09
CA LEU A 12 -40.91 -41.60 -14.02
C LEU A 12 -39.67 -40.69 -14.13
N ALA A 13 -39.11 -40.51 -15.31
CA ALA A 13 -37.99 -39.58 -15.55
C ALA A 13 -38.37 -38.13 -15.27
N GLY A 14 -39.60 -37.72 -15.66
CA GLY A 14 -40.11 -36.39 -15.34
C GLY A 14 -40.30 -36.15 -13.86
N VAL A 15 -40.82 -37.16 -13.12
CA VAL A 15 -40.94 -37.04 -11.65
C VAL A 15 -39.59 -37.03 -10.94
N VAL A 16 -38.61 -37.81 -11.41
CA VAL A 16 -37.24 -37.77 -10.88
C VAL A 16 -36.57 -36.45 -11.16
N LEU A 17 -36.71 -35.87 -12.35
CA LEU A 17 -36.19 -34.55 -12.71
C LEU A 17 -36.84 -33.44 -11.88
N LEU A 18 -38.15 -33.50 -11.63
CA LEU A 18 -38.86 -32.55 -10.78
C LEU A 18 -38.45 -32.69 -9.31
N ALA A 19 -38.24 -33.91 -8.84
CA ALA A 19 -37.73 -34.16 -7.49
C ALA A 19 -36.29 -33.64 -7.31
N LEU A 20 -35.42 -33.86 -8.30
CA LEU A 20 -34.07 -33.31 -8.31
C LEU A 20 -34.07 -31.79 -8.39
N ALA A 21 -34.94 -31.22 -9.22
CA ALA A 21 -35.08 -29.74 -9.35
C ALA A 21 -35.63 -29.10 -8.04
N ALA A 22 -36.40 -29.82 -7.23
CA ALA A 22 -36.89 -29.36 -5.94
C ALA A 22 -35.86 -29.59 -4.81
N LEU A 23 -35.01 -30.62 -4.92
CA LEU A 23 -33.97 -30.92 -3.93
C LEU A 23 -32.74 -30.02 -4.07
N ILE A 24 -32.40 -29.55 -5.27
CA ILE A 24 -31.28 -28.65 -5.50
C ILE A 24 -31.46 -27.32 -4.76
N PRO A 25 -32.59 -26.60 -4.83
CA PRO A 25 -32.80 -25.38 -4.05
C PRO A 25 -32.81 -25.66 -2.54
N VAL A 26 -33.39 -26.78 -2.08
CA VAL A 26 -33.39 -27.15 -0.67
C VAL A 26 -31.96 -27.47 -0.18
N ALA A 27 -31.18 -28.19 -0.99
CA ALA A 27 -29.78 -28.48 -0.66
C ALA A 27 -28.92 -27.20 -0.68
N VAL A 28 -29.19 -26.26 -1.59
CA VAL A 28 -28.53 -24.95 -1.64
C VAL A 28 -28.93 -24.11 -0.44
N VAL A 29 -30.23 -24.07 -0.05
CA VAL A 29 -30.71 -23.34 1.13
C VAL A 29 -30.25 -23.98 2.43
N LEU A 30 -30.21 -25.30 2.53
CA LEU A 30 -29.67 -26.00 3.69
C LEU A 30 -28.14 -25.90 3.73
N GLY A 31 -27.48 -25.95 2.59
CA GLY A 31 -26.05 -25.71 2.48
C GLY A 31 -25.70 -24.28 2.87
N SER A 32 -26.43 -23.27 2.33
CA SER A 32 -26.22 -21.88 2.74
C SER A 32 -26.52 -21.65 4.22
N LYS A 33 -27.59 -22.26 4.79
CA LYS A 33 -27.87 -22.18 6.23
C LYS A 33 -26.86 -22.92 7.09
N ALA A 34 -26.31 -24.04 6.64
CA ALA A 34 -25.21 -24.70 7.34
C ALA A 34 -23.90 -23.95 7.26
N PHE A 35 -23.71 -23.18 6.18
CA PHE A 35 -22.56 -22.30 6.01
C PHE A 35 -22.73 -20.92 6.68
N THR A 36 -23.96 -20.43 6.90
CA THR A 36 -24.24 -19.21 7.68
C THR A 36 -24.25 -19.46 9.20
N ALA A 37 -24.17 -20.70 9.67
CA ALA A 37 -24.19 -21.00 11.10
C ALA A 37 -22.85 -20.77 11.81
N GLN A 38 -21.85 -20.24 11.13
CA GLN A 38 -20.59 -19.84 11.72
C GLN A 38 -20.29 -18.35 11.47
N GLU A 39 -21.30 -17.50 11.66
CA GLU A 39 -21.07 -16.09 11.99
C GLU A 39 -20.58 -16.04 13.45
N GLN A 40 -19.33 -16.37 13.66
CA GLN A 40 -18.67 -16.07 14.91
C GLN A 40 -18.15 -14.63 14.78
N ALA A 41 -18.91 -13.68 15.32
CA ALA A 41 -18.36 -12.39 15.71
C ALA A 41 -17.35 -12.68 16.83
N ALA A 42 -16.12 -12.93 16.46
CA ALA A 42 -15.02 -13.05 17.39
C ALA A 42 -14.43 -11.66 17.55
N ARG A 43 -14.65 -11.04 18.72
CA ARG A 43 -13.78 -9.96 19.17
C ARG A 43 -12.42 -10.61 19.40
N THR A 44 -11.42 -10.14 18.69
CA THR A 44 -10.06 -10.68 18.78
C THR A 44 -9.29 -9.87 19.79
N ASP A 45 -9.04 -10.46 20.93
CA ASP A 45 -7.94 -10.01 21.79
C ASP A 45 -6.65 -10.60 21.17
N TRP A 46 -6.02 -9.86 20.28
CA TRP A 46 -4.74 -10.28 19.69
C TRP A 46 -3.65 -10.08 20.73
N SER A 47 -3.46 -11.03 21.58
CA SER A 47 -2.37 -11.02 22.54
C SER A 47 -1.43 -12.16 22.23
N PHE A 48 -0.38 -11.91 21.47
CA PHE A 48 0.77 -12.82 21.48
C PHE A 48 1.91 -12.15 22.26
N SER A 49 2.66 -12.99 22.99
CA SER A 49 3.84 -12.50 23.69
C SER A 49 4.98 -12.29 22.71
N THR A 50 5.44 -11.07 22.55
CA THR A 50 6.64 -10.76 21.77
C THR A 50 7.90 -11.42 22.33
N GLY A 51 7.90 -11.82 23.63
CA GLY A 51 9.06 -12.39 24.30
C GLY A 51 9.64 -13.64 23.64
N ASP A 52 8.79 -14.47 23.03
CA ASP A 52 9.22 -15.73 22.39
C ASP A 52 9.74 -15.48 20.93
N VAL A 53 9.40 -14.34 20.33
CA VAL A 53 9.73 -13.99 18.95
C VAL A 53 11.00 -13.09 18.90
N VAL A 54 11.21 -12.24 19.90
CA VAL A 54 12.35 -11.29 20.00
C VAL A 54 13.71 -11.99 19.94
N ALA A 55 13.81 -13.24 20.42
CA ALA A 55 15.08 -13.98 20.41
C ALA A 55 15.57 -14.36 19.01
N GLN A 56 14.71 -14.31 18.00
CA GLN A 56 15.05 -14.76 16.63
C GLN A 56 15.41 -13.60 15.69
N SER A 57 14.90 -12.39 15.95
CA SER A 57 15.12 -11.22 15.09
C SER A 57 16.51 -10.59 15.19
N SER A 58 17.25 -10.86 16.25
CA SER A 58 18.59 -10.28 16.48
C SER A 58 19.62 -10.65 15.39
N GLN A 59 19.45 -11.76 14.70
CA GLN A 59 20.31 -12.15 13.60
C GLN A 59 20.18 -11.25 12.36
N TRP A 60 19.04 -10.56 12.21
CA TRP A 60 18.75 -9.66 11.09
C TRP A 60 19.04 -8.20 11.41
N GLN A 61 19.55 -7.90 12.60
CA GLN A 61 19.76 -6.52 13.08
C GLN A 61 18.47 -5.70 13.09
N VAL A 62 17.37 -6.35 13.43
CA VAL A 62 16.04 -5.74 13.58
C VAL A 62 15.51 -6.08 14.96
N ASP A 63 15.16 -5.07 15.73
CA ASP A 63 14.50 -5.23 17.00
C ASP A 63 12.99 -5.29 16.83
N LEU A 64 12.35 -6.20 17.57
CA LEU A 64 10.89 -6.30 17.65
C LEU A 64 10.41 -5.60 18.90
N THR A 65 9.50 -4.66 18.71
CA THR A 65 8.82 -3.97 19.80
C THR A 65 7.31 -4.16 19.66
N GLU A 66 6.57 -3.87 20.74
CA GLU A 66 5.10 -3.88 20.70
C GLU A 66 4.59 -2.46 20.54
N ALA A 67 3.66 -2.26 19.60
CA ALA A 67 2.78 -1.11 19.56
C ALA A 67 1.46 -1.47 20.26
N ASP A 68 1.10 -0.76 21.30
CA ASP A 68 -0.24 -0.84 21.90
C ASP A 68 -1.21 0.02 21.05
N LEU A 69 -2.13 -0.63 20.37
CA LEU A 69 -3.10 0.00 19.50
C LEU A 69 -4.50 0.08 20.15
N GLY A 70 -4.54 0.11 21.49
CA GLY A 70 -5.75 0.26 22.28
C GLY A 70 -6.56 -1.04 22.44
N ASP A 71 -7.50 -1.05 23.38
CA ASP A 71 -8.44 -2.15 23.67
C ASP A 71 -7.79 -3.55 23.78
N GLY A 72 -6.49 -3.61 24.10
CA GLY A 72 -5.72 -4.86 24.16
C GLY A 72 -5.20 -5.34 22.80
N LEU A 73 -5.42 -4.58 21.73
CA LEU A 73 -4.81 -4.86 20.43
C LEU A 73 -3.33 -4.47 20.47
N LYS A 74 -2.48 -5.42 20.20
CA LYS A 74 -1.05 -5.22 20.07
C LYS A 74 -0.58 -5.62 18.69
N ALA A 75 0.18 -4.76 18.03
CA ALA A 75 0.88 -5.07 16.80
C ALA A 75 2.39 -5.09 17.07
N LEU A 76 3.13 -5.78 16.21
CA LEU A 76 4.58 -5.67 16.21
C LEU A 76 5.00 -4.39 15.50
N GLN A 77 6.17 -3.89 15.90
CA GLN A 77 6.96 -2.93 15.13
C GLN A 77 8.34 -3.51 14.88
N LEU A 78 8.83 -3.32 13.68
CA LEU A 78 10.17 -3.68 13.26
C LEU A 78 11.04 -2.44 13.29
N VAL A 79 12.12 -2.46 14.10
CA VAL A 79 13.01 -1.32 14.27
C VAL A 79 14.43 -1.76 13.92
N PRO A 80 14.98 -1.32 12.77
CA PRO A 80 16.39 -1.57 12.44
C PRO A 80 17.31 -1.01 13.52
N GLN A 81 18.37 -1.76 13.87
CA GLN A 81 19.25 -1.39 15.00
C GLN A 81 20.10 -0.14 14.71
N ASP A 82 20.32 0.17 13.44
CA ASP A 82 21.11 1.30 12.95
C ASP A 82 20.27 2.53 12.58
N ILE A 83 18.98 2.57 12.99
CA ILE A 83 18.06 3.69 12.67
C ILE A 83 18.52 5.06 13.19
N GLU A 84 19.45 5.09 14.15
CA GLU A 84 20.03 6.32 14.69
C GLU A 84 21.24 6.81 13.87
N ASP A 85 21.69 6.06 12.86
CA ASP A 85 22.74 6.48 11.94
C ASP A 85 22.24 7.67 11.11
N GLU A 86 23.09 8.68 10.92
CA GLU A 86 22.75 9.89 10.14
C GLU A 86 22.47 9.55 8.66
N ASP A 87 23.06 8.47 8.15
CA ASP A 87 22.90 7.98 6.78
C ASP A 87 21.79 6.93 6.65
N PHE A 88 21.09 6.59 7.74
CA PHE A 88 20.04 5.58 7.72
C PHE A 88 18.83 6.01 6.88
N THR A 89 18.36 5.08 6.05
CA THR A 89 17.14 5.24 5.26
C THR A 89 16.38 3.93 5.08
N TYR A 90 15.05 4.00 5.03
CA TYR A 90 14.22 2.88 4.64
C TYR A 90 14.25 2.61 3.11
N TYR A 91 14.79 3.53 2.31
CA TYR A 91 14.95 3.39 0.87
C TYR A 91 16.35 2.89 0.51
N ASP A 92 16.71 1.79 1.17
CA ASP A 92 17.95 1.05 1.01
C ASP A 92 17.64 -0.44 0.89
N GLU A 93 18.25 -1.11 -0.08
CA GLU A 93 17.95 -2.53 -0.39
C GLU A 93 18.36 -3.46 0.74
N ASP A 94 19.46 -3.20 1.43
CA ASP A 94 19.92 -4.03 2.55
C ASP A 94 19.00 -3.87 3.76
N VAL A 95 18.50 -2.65 4.03
CA VAL A 95 17.51 -2.38 5.08
C VAL A 95 16.21 -3.11 4.77
N GLN A 96 15.71 -3.02 3.54
CA GLN A 96 14.48 -3.68 3.13
C GLN A 96 14.59 -5.20 3.17
N GLU A 97 15.74 -5.76 2.77
CA GLU A 97 15.98 -7.21 2.85
C GLU A 97 15.96 -7.69 4.32
N ARG A 98 16.57 -6.96 5.26
CA ARG A 98 16.54 -7.29 6.69
C ARG A 98 15.11 -7.29 7.24
N LEU A 99 14.32 -6.28 6.90
CA LEU A 99 12.90 -6.19 7.29
C LEU A 99 12.10 -7.34 6.67
N TYR A 100 12.28 -7.60 5.39
CA TYR A 100 11.62 -8.69 4.69
C TYR A 100 11.94 -10.06 5.32
N GLN A 101 13.21 -10.36 5.57
CA GLN A 101 13.61 -11.62 6.18
C GLN A 101 13.00 -11.78 7.58
N THR A 102 12.94 -10.70 8.37
CA THR A 102 12.29 -10.72 9.68
C THR A 102 10.79 -11.04 9.55
N VAL A 103 10.08 -10.43 8.59
CA VAL A 103 8.67 -10.75 8.32
C VAL A 103 8.51 -12.21 7.90
N GLN A 104 9.40 -12.75 7.04
CA GLN A 104 9.33 -14.15 6.63
C GLN A 104 9.56 -15.11 7.81
N GLU A 105 10.48 -14.81 8.72
CA GLU A 105 10.68 -15.61 9.93
C GLU A 105 9.46 -15.61 10.84
N LEU A 106 8.83 -14.46 11.03
CA LEU A 106 7.59 -14.33 11.79
C LEU A 106 6.45 -15.17 11.18
N LYS A 107 6.29 -15.09 9.87
CA LYS A 107 5.28 -15.88 9.13
C LYS A 107 5.52 -17.39 9.26
N ASN A 108 6.77 -17.82 9.19
CA ASN A 108 7.17 -19.22 9.18
C ASN A 108 7.44 -19.81 10.58
N ASN A 109 7.15 -19.06 11.65
CA ASN A 109 7.34 -19.54 13.01
C ASN A 109 6.42 -20.73 13.29
N SER A 110 7.00 -21.93 13.47
CA SER A 110 6.27 -23.19 13.64
C SER A 110 5.50 -23.29 14.96
N ASP A 111 5.80 -22.44 15.92
CA ASP A 111 5.19 -22.44 17.24
C ASP A 111 3.90 -21.58 17.30
N LEU A 112 3.63 -20.87 16.20
CA LEU A 112 2.48 -19.97 16.07
C LEU A 112 1.59 -20.38 14.89
N GLU A 113 0.29 -20.37 15.11
CA GLU A 113 -0.72 -20.56 14.07
C GLU A 113 -1.40 -19.20 13.80
N TRP A 114 -1.08 -18.61 12.66
CA TRP A 114 -1.69 -17.37 12.25
C TRP A 114 -3.06 -17.63 11.62
N THR A 115 -4.11 -17.31 12.35
CA THR A 115 -5.50 -17.44 11.90
C THR A 115 -6.13 -16.06 11.70
N ALA A 116 -7.27 -16.01 11.04
CA ALA A 116 -8.00 -14.76 10.89
C ALA A 116 -8.41 -14.13 12.23
N SER A 117 -8.59 -14.96 13.28
CA SER A 117 -8.89 -14.47 14.64
C SER A 117 -7.63 -14.14 15.46
N MET A 118 -6.46 -14.49 14.98
CA MET A 118 -5.16 -14.22 15.59
C MET A 118 -4.13 -14.06 14.47
N PRO A 119 -4.22 -12.97 13.68
CA PRO A 119 -3.28 -12.74 12.60
C PRO A 119 -1.93 -12.25 13.13
N LEU A 120 -0.88 -12.42 12.33
CA LEU A 120 0.33 -11.63 12.48
C LEU A 120 0.00 -10.19 12.09
N ALA A 121 0.08 -9.27 13.03
CA ALA A 121 -0.15 -7.85 12.83
C ALA A 121 1.15 -7.06 13.04
N ILE A 122 1.54 -6.27 12.04
CA ILE A 122 2.75 -5.43 12.10
C ILE A 122 2.40 -4.03 11.64
N LEU A 123 2.75 -3.03 12.45
CA LEU A 123 2.54 -1.64 12.09
C LEU A 123 3.69 -1.18 11.19
N ASN A 124 3.36 -0.80 9.95
CA ASN A 124 4.30 -0.27 8.95
C ASN A 124 5.63 -1.05 8.85
N PRO A 125 5.62 -2.35 8.51
CA PRO A 125 6.78 -3.23 8.63
C PRO A 125 8.00 -2.76 7.84
N TYR A 126 7.81 -1.99 6.77
CA TYR A 126 8.87 -1.56 5.86
C TYR A 126 9.23 -0.07 5.99
N GLY A 127 8.62 0.65 6.94
CA GLY A 127 8.97 2.02 7.28
C GLY A 127 8.58 3.10 6.28
N THR A 128 7.98 2.74 5.14
CA THR A 128 7.58 3.68 4.08
C THR A 128 6.22 4.33 4.30
N GLY A 129 5.48 3.91 5.31
CA GLY A 129 4.19 4.50 5.70
C GLY A 129 4.14 4.79 7.20
N SER A 130 3.10 5.47 7.65
CA SER A 130 2.89 5.76 9.08
C SER A 130 1.61 5.16 9.66
N ASN A 131 0.61 4.85 8.84
CA ASN A 131 -0.70 4.37 9.28
C ASN A 131 -1.19 3.11 8.54
N GLY A 132 -0.28 2.31 8.01
CA GLY A 132 -0.59 1.01 7.44
C GLY A 132 -0.47 -0.10 8.48
N LEU A 133 -1.43 -1.03 8.52
CA LEU A 133 -1.38 -2.22 9.35
C LEU A 133 -1.23 -3.46 8.45
N TYR A 134 -0.06 -4.07 8.46
CA TYR A 134 0.18 -5.33 7.78
C TYR A 134 -0.51 -6.46 8.53
N LEU A 135 -1.21 -7.31 7.79
CA LEU A 135 -1.89 -8.50 8.30
C LEU A 135 -1.49 -9.73 7.49
N TYR A 136 -1.16 -10.81 8.22
CA TYR A 136 -0.95 -12.14 7.65
C TYR A 136 -1.70 -13.19 8.45
N PHE A 137 -2.45 -14.06 7.77
CA PHE A 137 -3.14 -15.20 8.36
C PHE A 137 -3.51 -16.25 7.32
N GLU A 138 -3.85 -17.44 7.82
CA GLU A 138 -4.29 -18.55 6.99
C GLU A 138 -5.76 -18.92 7.24
N THR A 139 -6.40 -19.47 6.22
CA THR A 139 -7.77 -19.98 6.26
C THR A 139 -7.81 -21.42 5.75
N ASP A 140 -8.76 -22.23 6.26
CA ASP A 140 -8.90 -23.64 5.86
C ASP A 140 -9.15 -23.83 4.35
N MET A 141 -9.80 -22.85 3.72
CA MET A 141 -10.16 -22.88 2.31
C MET A 141 -9.94 -21.51 1.67
N ALA A 142 -9.81 -21.51 0.36
CA ALA A 142 -9.61 -20.27 -0.38
C ALA A 142 -10.78 -19.30 -0.19
N THR A 143 -10.48 -18.10 0.30
CA THR A 143 -11.40 -17.00 0.61
C THR A 143 -10.87 -15.68 0.04
N SER A 144 -11.74 -14.67 -0.08
CA SER A 144 -11.40 -13.27 -0.25
C SER A 144 -11.59 -12.51 1.05
N VAL A 145 -10.95 -11.37 1.19
CA VAL A 145 -11.07 -10.49 2.35
C VAL A 145 -11.45 -9.11 1.89
N SER A 146 -12.47 -8.54 2.50
CA SER A 146 -12.79 -7.11 2.44
C SER A 146 -12.79 -6.53 3.84
N TYR A 147 -12.66 -5.22 3.94
CA TYR A 147 -12.69 -4.57 5.25
C TYR A 147 -13.36 -3.20 5.20
N THR A 148 -13.88 -2.80 6.34
CA THR A 148 -14.42 -1.46 6.59
C THR A 148 -13.71 -0.86 7.80
N VAL A 149 -13.29 0.39 7.67
CA VAL A 149 -12.76 1.21 8.76
C VAL A 149 -13.79 2.29 9.06
N HIS A 150 -14.29 2.29 10.28
CA HIS A 150 -15.24 3.27 10.80
C HIS A 150 -14.52 4.17 11.83
N VAL A 151 -14.76 5.47 11.74
CA VAL A 151 -14.32 6.47 12.72
C VAL A 151 -15.51 7.39 12.99
N ASP A 152 -15.78 7.65 14.26
CA ASP A 152 -16.90 8.51 14.66
C ASP A 152 -16.86 9.88 13.98
N GLY A 153 -17.92 10.19 13.26
CA GLY A 153 -18.08 11.48 12.56
C GLY A 153 -17.42 11.57 11.19
N LEU A 154 -16.78 10.50 10.70
CA LEU A 154 -16.22 10.41 9.36
C LEU A 154 -16.99 9.38 8.52
N THR A 155 -16.86 9.48 7.20
CA THR A 155 -17.40 8.48 6.27
C THR A 155 -16.59 7.20 6.37
N ASP A 156 -17.27 6.04 6.38
CA ASP A 156 -16.63 4.73 6.39
C ASP A 156 -15.73 4.54 5.17
N PHE A 157 -14.55 3.98 5.40
CA PHE A 157 -13.67 3.54 4.33
C PHE A 157 -13.82 2.04 4.13
N THR A 158 -14.18 1.61 2.94
CA THR A 158 -14.35 0.19 2.61
C THR A 158 -13.46 -0.18 1.42
N ALA A 159 -12.75 -1.29 1.54
CA ALA A 159 -11.86 -1.78 0.50
C ALA A 159 -11.83 -3.32 0.46
N GLU A 160 -11.54 -3.87 -0.72
CA GLU A 160 -11.08 -5.24 -0.86
C GLU A 160 -9.59 -5.30 -0.48
N ALA A 161 -9.18 -6.33 0.25
CA ALA A 161 -7.78 -6.51 0.59
C ALA A 161 -6.98 -6.84 -0.68
N ALA A 162 -5.98 -6.02 -0.97
CA ALA A 162 -5.02 -6.26 -2.05
C ALA A 162 -4.01 -7.32 -1.57
N ASP A 163 -4.33 -8.60 -1.79
CA ASP A 163 -3.48 -9.71 -1.37
C ASP A 163 -2.16 -9.72 -2.14
N ALA A 164 -1.04 -9.86 -1.44
CA ALA A 164 0.30 -9.85 -2.01
C ALA A 164 0.54 -10.94 -3.07
N SER A 165 -0.26 -12.01 -3.07
CA SER A 165 -0.21 -13.05 -4.13
C SER A 165 -0.91 -12.63 -5.43
N GLY A 166 -1.58 -11.49 -5.47
CA GLY A 166 -2.39 -11.01 -6.59
C GLY A 166 -3.63 -11.86 -6.85
N LYS A 167 -4.03 -12.73 -5.91
CA LYS A 167 -5.18 -13.64 -6.07
C LYS A 167 -6.38 -13.12 -5.29
N GLU A 168 -7.52 -13.06 -5.97
CA GLU A 168 -8.80 -12.76 -5.34
C GLU A 168 -9.19 -13.78 -4.25
N TYR A 169 -8.91 -15.07 -4.48
CA TYR A 169 -9.22 -16.14 -3.51
C TYR A 169 -7.96 -16.94 -3.21
N THR A 170 -7.53 -16.88 -1.96
CA THR A 170 -6.35 -17.60 -1.45
C THR A 170 -6.63 -18.23 -0.09
N LYS A 171 -5.77 -19.15 0.36
CA LYS A 171 -5.78 -19.67 1.72
C LYS A 171 -4.87 -18.87 2.64
N THR A 172 -3.82 -18.31 2.06
CA THR A 172 -2.86 -17.50 2.76
C THR A 172 -3.13 -16.06 2.41
N HIS A 173 -3.49 -15.25 3.39
CA HIS A 173 -3.80 -13.83 3.23
C HIS A 173 -2.65 -13.00 3.75
N GLU A 174 -2.14 -12.12 2.90
CA GLU A 174 -1.06 -11.20 3.21
C GLU A 174 -1.35 -9.85 2.52
N PHE A 175 -1.64 -8.83 3.32
CA PHE A 175 -1.98 -7.52 2.78
C PHE A 175 -1.70 -6.41 3.79
N GLN A 176 -1.60 -5.20 3.32
CA GLN A 176 -1.60 -4.01 4.14
C GLN A 176 -3.02 -3.44 4.21
N LEU A 177 -3.57 -3.33 5.41
CA LEU A 177 -4.79 -2.61 5.69
C LEU A 177 -4.45 -1.12 5.72
N ILE A 178 -5.05 -0.35 4.81
CA ILE A 178 -4.99 1.11 4.75
C ILE A 178 -6.35 1.70 5.13
N GLY A 179 -6.44 3.01 5.24
CA GLY A 179 -7.69 3.68 5.59
C GLY A 179 -7.83 4.02 7.07
N LEU A 180 -6.90 3.53 7.92
CA LEU A 180 -6.82 3.92 9.32
C LEU A 180 -6.48 5.41 9.41
N VAL A 181 -7.27 6.15 10.18
CA VAL A 181 -7.10 7.60 10.37
C VAL A 181 -6.17 7.84 11.56
N PRO A 182 -5.00 8.48 11.35
CA PRO A 182 -4.08 8.78 12.44
C PRO A 182 -4.70 9.68 13.51
N GLY A 183 -4.34 9.42 14.78
CA GLY A 183 -4.83 10.16 15.93
C GLY A 183 -6.27 9.86 16.32
N GLU A 184 -6.90 8.88 15.68
CA GLU A 184 -8.30 8.51 15.91
C GLU A 184 -8.43 7.05 16.34
N VAL A 185 -9.54 6.75 17.01
CA VAL A 185 -9.95 5.38 17.30
C VAL A 185 -10.71 4.83 16.09
N ASN A 186 -10.11 3.84 15.43
CA ASN A 186 -10.65 3.23 14.22
C ASN A 186 -11.31 1.89 14.57
N GLU A 187 -12.58 1.72 14.23
CA GLU A 187 -13.28 0.43 14.35
C GLU A 187 -13.16 -0.31 13.02
N VAL A 188 -12.46 -1.44 13.03
CA VAL A 188 -12.21 -2.24 11.83
C VAL A 188 -13.10 -3.46 11.82
N THR A 189 -13.73 -3.70 10.69
CA THR A 189 -14.48 -4.93 10.40
C THR A 189 -13.86 -5.63 9.21
N LEU A 190 -13.24 -6.82 9.44
CA LEU A 190 -12.81 -7.71 8.36
C LEU A 190 -13.93 -8.67 8.00
N THR A 191 -14.23 -8.82 6.72
CA THR A 191 -15.19 -9.78 6.18
C THR A 191 -14.47 -10.79 5.31
N ILE A 192 -14.47 -12.05 5.75
CA ILE A 192 -13.87 -13.18 5.03
C ILE A 192 -14.96 -13.91 4.28
N SER A 193 -14.85 -13.99 2.95
CA SER A 193 -15.88 -14.49 2.06
C SER A 193 -15.40 -15.67 1.22
N GLY A 194 -16.28 -16.64 1.02
CA GLY A 194 -16.02 -17.74 0.10
C GLY A 194 -16.31 -17.36 -1.36
N LYS A 195 -15.85 -18.17 -2.31
CA LYS A 195 -16.01 -17.96 -3.76
C LYS A 195 -17.43 -17.70 -4.27
N TRP A 196 -18.43 -18.01 -3.46
CA TRP A 196 -19.85 -17.80 -3.78
C TRP A 196 -20.42 -16.53 -3.13
N GLY A 197 -19.55 -15.65 -2.65
CA GLY A 197 -19.95 -14.41 -1.98
C GLY A 197 -20.59 -14.61 -0.59
N ASN A 198 -20.53 -15.82 -0.04
CA ASN A 198 -21.04 -16.09 1.29
C ASN A 198 -19.99 -15.71 2.35
N THR A 199 -20.35 -14.87 3.28
CA THR A 199 -19.54 -14.54 4.45
C THR A 199 -19.24 -15.80 5.26
N ARG A 200 -17.98 -16.04 5.53
CA ARG A 200 -17.47 -17.18 6.33
C ARG A 200 -17.19 -16.76 7.76
N GLN A 201 -16.59 -15.59 7.91
CA GLN A 201 -16.19 -15.05 9.19
C GLN A 201 -16.20 -13.53 9.12
N THR A 202 -16.58 -12.90 10.21
CA THR A 202 -16.45 -11.45 10.41
C THR A 202 -15.65 -11.24 11.69
N ILE A 203 -14.67 -10.34 11.64
CA ILE A 203 -13.79 -10.03 12.75
C ILE A 203 -13.88 -8.54 13.00
N HIS A 204 -14.06 -8.16 14.24
CA HIS A 204 -14.13 -6.77 14.68
C HIS A 204 -12.99 -6.50 15.66
N PHE A 205 -12.29 -5.40 15.45
CA PHE A 205 -11.28 -4.91 16.37
C PHE A 205 -11.17 -3.39 16.27
N THR A 206 -10.60 -2.80 17.30
CA THR A 206 -10.38 -1.36 17.40
C THR A 206 -8.90 -1.06 17.30
N VAL A 207 -8.55 -0.02 16.58
CA VAL A 207 -7.17 0.45 16.42
C VAL A 207 -7.10 1.92 16.84
N ASP A 208 -6.42 2.18 17.94
CA ASP A 208 -6.06 3.55 18.37
C ASP A 208 -4.77 3.93 17.62
N MET A 209 -4.93 4.65 16.51
CA MET A 209 -3.78 4.96 15.65
C MET A 209 -2.95 6.10 16.23
N PRO A 210 -1.62 5.97 16.23
CA PRO A 210 -0.74 7.10 16.50
C PRO A 210 -1.04 8.30 15.58
N GLU A 211 -0.66 9.49 16.05
CA GLU A 211 -0.69 10.72 15.24
C GLU A 211 0.13 10.56 13.94
N THR A 212 -0.16 11.42 12.94
CA THR A 212 0.63 11.48 11.70
C THR A 212 2.11 11.74 12.00
N ARG A 213 2.99 11.10 11.26
CA ARG A 213 4.44 11.37 11.36
C ARG A 213 4.79 12.78 10.87
N SER A 214 4.05 13.30 9.92
CA SER A 214 4.20 14.65 9.39
C SER A 214 3.73 15.76 10.33
N GLY A 215 2.83 15.45 11.26
CA GLY A 215 2.14 16.43 12.09
C GLY A 215 1.06 17.25 11.34
N TYR A 216 0.70 16.85 10.10
CA TYR A 216 -0.38 17.50 9.35
C TYR A 216 -1.75 16.93 9.71
N SER A 217 -2.78 17.75 9.42
CA SER A 217 -4.18 17.36 9.63
C SER A 217 -4.56 16.17 8.76
N THR A 218 -5.31 15.26 9.34
CA THR A 218 -5.88 14.08 8.67
C THR A 218 -7.14 14.40 7.86
N GLN A 219 -7.61 15.64 7.90
CA GLN A 219 -8.79 16.07 7.17
C GLN A 219 -8.48 17.34 6.38
N LEU A 220 -8.86 17.33 5.10
CA LEU A 220 -8.84 18.51 4.25
C LEU A 220 -9.98 19.46 4.64
N LYS A 221 -9.69 20.75 4.63
CA LYS A 221 -10.67 21.77 4.90
C LYS A 221 -11.06 22.47 3.60
N VAL A 222 -12.33 22.41 3.25
CA VAL A 222 -12.87 23.20 2.15
C VAL A 222 -12.93 24.65 2.59
N THR A 223 -12.27 25.55 1.85
CA THR A 223 -12.27 26.99 2.10
C THR A 223 -13.09 27.76 1.09
N GLU A 224 -13.18 27.28 -0.14
CA GLU A 224 -13.96 27.86 -1.23
C GLU A 224 -14.48 26.75 -2.17
N GLY A 225 -15.61 27.00 -2.80
CA GLY A 225 -16.23 26.08 -3.76
C GLY A 225 -17.37 25.26 -3.16
N GLU A 226 -18.18 24.68 -4.03
CA GLU A 226 -19.41 23.94 -3.68
C GLU A 226 -19.53 22.66 -4.51
N SER A 227 -18.43 22.12 -5.03
CA SER A 227 -18.50 20.88 -5.81
C SER A 227 -18.84 19.71 -4.89
N THR A 228 -19.87 18.96 -5.26
CA THR A 228 -20.25 17.68 -4.63
C THR A 228 -19.92 16.49 -5.51
N ALA A 229 -19.25 16.71 -6.64
CA ALA A 229 -18.86 15.65 -7.55
C ALA A 229 -17.62 14.93 -7.00
N ALA A 230 -17.71 13.62 -6.87
CA ALA A 230 -16.53 12.77 -6.62
C ALA A 230 -15.52 12.92 -7.77
N GLN A 231 -14.25 12.94 -7.45
CA GLN A 231 -13.20 13.06 -8.47
C GLN A 231 -13.05 11.77 -9.26
N ALA A 232 -12.91 10.65 -8.56
CA ALA A 232 -12.83 9.30 -9.11
C ALA A 232 -13.06 8.28 -7.98
N ASP A 233 -13.23 7.02 -8.33
CA ASP A 233 -13.12 5.93 -7.36
C ASP A 233 -11.65 5.78 -6.96
N GLY A 234 -11.38 5.64 -5.65
CA GLY A 234 -10.05 5.49 -5.10
C GLY A 234 -9.57 6.71 -4.31
N LEU A 235 -8.25 6.82 -4.18
CA LEU A 235 -7.61 7.88 -3.41
C LEU A 235 -6.90 8.86 -4.35
N PHE A 236 -6.88 10.12 -3.96
CA PHE A 236 -6.06 11.13 -4.63
C PHE A 236 -4.87 11.53 -3.75
N THR A 237 -3.77 11.91 -4.38
CA THR A 237 -2.52 12.22 -3.70
C THR A 237 -2.30 13.71 -3.57
N MET A 238 -1.73 14.08 -2.43
CA MET A 238 -1.15 15.39 -2.20
C MET A 238 0.24 15.18 -1.60
N MET A 239 1.12 16.15 -1.77
CA MET A 239 2.47 16.05 -1.24
C MET A 239 2.84 17.23 -0.36
N ARG A 240 3.82 17.01 0.51
CA ARG A 240 4.47 18.06 1.28
C ARG A 240 5.89 17.65 1.67
N VAL A 241 6.76 18.64 1.72
CA VAL A 241 8.09 18.48 2.32
C VAL A 241 8.11 19.24 3.65
N ASN A 242 8.64 18.61 4.70
CA ASN A 242 8.79 19.22 6.01
C ASN A 242 10.16 18.85 6.59
N GLY A 243 11.09 19.80 6.53
CA GLY A 243 12.46 19.57 6.95
C GLY A 243 13.20 18.60 6.03
N TYR A 244 13.65 17.47 6.60
CA TYR A 244 14.41 16.43 5.86
C TYR A 244 13.53 15.30 5.34
N LEU A 245 12.21 15.33 5.63
CA LEU A 245 11.28 14.31 5.17
C LEU A 245 10.32 14.89 4.14
N GLY A 246 10.03 14.09 3.15
CA GLY A 246 8.94 14.27 2.23
C GLY A 246 7.75 13.38 2.62
N TYR A 247 6.56 13.74 2.17
CA TYR A 247 5.35 13.02 2.45
C TYR A 247 4.46 12.95 1.22
N GLY A 248 3.85 11.77 1.03
CA GLY A 248 2.70 11.58 0.15
C GLY A 248 1.47 11.30 1.00
N PHE A 249 0.43 12.08 0.82
CA PHE A 249 -0.84 11.89 1.50
C PHE A 249 -1.87 11.38 0.53
N PHE A 250 -2.61 10.35 0.94
CA PHE A 250 -3.66 9.74 0.14
C PHE A 250 -5.00 10.01 0.81
N PHE A 251 -5.81 10.83 0.16
CA PHE A 251 -7.12 11.27 0.65
C PHE A 251 -8.24 10.61 -0.14
N ASP A 252 -9.34 10.28 0.54
CA ASP A 252 -10.60 9.91 -0.11
C ASP A 252 -11.37 11.12 -0.62
N ASN A 253 -12.53 10.90 -1.26
CA ASN A 253 -13.36 11.95 -1.80
C ASN A 253 -14.00 12.87 -0.74
N ASP A 254 -14.04 12.45 0.52
CA ASP A 254 -14.50 13.26 1.64
C ASP A 254 -13.35 14.06 2.28
N GLY A 255 -12.15 13.95 1.73
CA GLY A 255 -10.96 14.66 2.18
C GLY A 255 -10.37 14.08 3.46
N VAL A 256 -10.63 12.82 3.77
CA VAL A 256 -10.05 12.12 4.90
C VAL A 256 -8.78 11.41 4.46
N MET A 257 -7.70 11.60 5.21
CA MET A 257 -6.42 10.91 4.96
C MET A 257 -6.54 9.42 5.27
N ARG A 258 -6.32 8.60 4.26
CA ARG A 258 -6.39 7.13 4.36
C ARG A 258 -5.04 6.46 4.37
N TYR A 259 -4.01 7.16 3.89
CA TYR A 259 -2.63 6.68 3.99
C TYR A 259 -1.65 7.86 3.97
N GLU A 260 -0.59 7.77 4.76
CA GLU A 260 0.55 8.66 4.77
C GLU A 260 1.80 7.87 4.39
N MET A 261 2.42 8.26 3.27
CA MET A 261 3.72 7.74 2.84
C MET A 261 4.81 8.69 3.32
N VAL A 262 5.92 8.12 3.75
CA VAL A 262 7.09 8.87 4.24
C VAL A 262 8.23 8.70 3.25
N LEU A 263 8.81 9.79 2.79
CA LEU A 263 9.86 9.89 1.79
C LEU A 263 11.10 10.60 2.35
N GLU A 264 12.20 10.62 1.61
CA GLU A 264 13.49 11.18 2.03
C GLU A 264 13.69 12.65 1.59
N GLY A 265 12.84 13.55 2.04
CA GLY A 265 13.02 14.98 1.76
C GLY A 265 12.51 15.45 0.40
N PHE A 266 11.97 14.57 -0.41
CA PHE A 266 11.32 14.88 -1.67
C PHE A 266 9.81 14.66 -1.54
N GLY A 267 9.00 15.45 -2.24
CA GLY A 267 7.55 15.28 -2.24
C GLY A 267 7.11 14.16 -3.18
N LEU A 268 5.90 13.64 -2.99
CA LEU A 268 5.28 12.70 -3.90
C LEU A 268 4.72 13.43 -5.12
N ASP A 269 5.59 13.90 -6.02
CA ASP A 269 5.19 14.71 -7.18
C ASP A 269 4.50 13.88 -8.25
N ARG A 270 5.10 12.75 -8.59
CA ARG A 270 4.58 11.83 -9.61
C ARG A 270 4.62 10.40 -9.13
N VAL A 271 3.55 9.67 -9.42
CA VAL A 271 3.46 8.21 -9.24
C VAL A 271 3.25 7.55 -10.59
N LEU A 272 4.09 6.59 -10.94
CA LEU A 272 3.91 5.69 -12.06
C LEU A 272 3.51 4.30 -11.56
N PHE A 273 2.71 3.57 -12.33
CA PHE A 273 2.31 2.22 -11.98
C PHE A 273 3.13 1.19 -12.78
N CYS A 274 3.81 0.29 -12.06
CA CYS A 274 4.58 -0.84 -12.55
C CYS A 274 3.87 -2.14 -12.19
N GLY A 275 2.84 -2.54 -12.92
CA GLY A 275 1.98 -3.65 -12.49
C GLY A 275 1.18 -3.26 -11.24
N ASP A 276 1.41 -3.98 -10.15
CA ASP A 276 0.83 -3.75 -8.82
C ASP A 276 1.75 -2.98 -7.86
N GLU A 277 2.89 -2.50 -8.35
CA GLU A 277 3.79 -1.61 -7.63
C GLU A 277 3.63 -0.16 -8.10
N ILE A 278 4.04 0.76 -7.25
CA ILE A 278 4.24 2.16 -7.63
C ILE A 278 5.72 2.45 -7.77
N LEU A 279 6.05 3.30 -8.74
CA LEU A 279 7.37 3.91 -8.91
C LEU A 279 7.26 5.39 -8.67
N THR A 280 8.14 5.95 -7.86
CA THR A 280 8.15 7.37 -7.53
C THR A 280 9.54 7.87 -7.15
N CYS A 281 9.70 9.18 -7.17
CA CYS A 281 10.85 9.83 -6.57
C CYS A 281 10.75 9.75 -5.05
N VAL A 282 11.79 9.27 -4.39
CA VAL A 282 11.81 9.14 -2.92
C VAL A 282 12.79 10.12 -2.26
N SER A 283 13.77 10.57 -3.02
CA SER A 283 14.62 11.71 -2.68
C SER A 283 14.94 12.48 -3.97
N SER A 284 15.68 13.58 -3.87
CA SER A 284 16.12 14.32 -5.06
C SER A 284 16.97 13.46 -6.02
N SER A 285 17.65 12.44 -5.51
CA SER A 285 18.58 11.61 -6.30
C SER A 285 18.19 10.14 -6.40
N LYS A 286 17.01 9.74 -5.91
CA LYS A 286 16.60 8.33 -5.93
C LYS A 286 15.18 8.13 -6.40
N LEU A 287 15.02 7.09 -7.22
CA LEU A 287 13.74 6.46 -7.55
C LEU A 287 13.59 5.15 -6.79
N ALA A 288 12.37 4.80 -6.41
CA ALA A 288 12.08 3.50 -5.82
C ALA A 288 10.78 2.90 -6.34
N ARG A 289 10.73 1.56 -6.42
CA ARG A 289 9.49 0.80 -6.55
C ARG A 289 9.03 0.33 -5.18
N ILE A 290 7.73 0.44 -4.95
CA ILE A 290 7.11 0.11 -3.67
C ILE A 290 5.88 -0.75 -3.97
N ASN A 291 5.81 -1.93 -3.36
CA ASN A 291 4.68 -2.84 -3.53
C ASN A 291 3.50 -2.49 -2.59
N GLY A 292 2.38 -3.22 -2.75
CA GLY A 292 1.17 -3.01 -1.96
C GLY A 292 1.30 -3.28 -0.45
N LEU A 293 2.41 -3.85 0.02
CA LEU A 293 2.74 -4.02 1.43
C LEU A 293 3.54 -2.84 2.01
N GLY A 294 3.92 -1.86 1.17
CA GLY A 294 4.82 -0.77 1.54
C GLY A 294 6.30 -1.16 1.48
N GLN A 295 6.64 -2.36 1.00
CA GLN A 295 8.03 -2.79 0.84
C GLN A 295 8.65 -2.13 -0.38
N VAL A 296 9.86 -1.59 -0.21
CA VAL A 296 10.68 -1.15 -1.33
C VAL A 296 11.30 -2.37 -2.00
N THR A 297 10.96 -2.57 -3.27
CA THR A 297 11.39 -3.73 -4.06
C THR A 297 12.55 -3.43 -5.00
N TRP A 298 12.84 -2.15 -5.20
CA TRP A 298 13.91 -1.69 -6.06
C TRP A 298 14.23 -0.23 -5.76
N VAL A 299 15.51 0.13 -5.83
CA VAL A 299 16.01 1.50 -5.67
C VAL A 299 17.00 1.80 -6.80
N CYS A 300 16.93 2.99 -7.35
CA CYS A 300 17.92 3.51 -8.30
C CYS A 300 18.45 4.84 -7.79
N ASP A 301 19.76 4.90 -7.53
CA ASP A 301 20.49 6.13 -7.29
C ASP A 301 20.90 6.73 -8.64
N LEU A 302 20.56 7.98 -8.85
CA LEU A 302 20.83 8.70 -10.12
C LEU A 302 22.26 9.23 -10.23
N GLY A 303 23.14 8.91 -9.28
CA GLY A 303 24.55 9.29 -9.32
C GLY A 303 24.74 10.81 -9.17
N GLU A 304 25.17 11.47 -10.23
CA GLU A 304 25.45 12.91 -10.24
C GLU A 304 24.23 13.80 -10.50
N TYR A 305 23.04 13.21 -10.70
CA TYR A 305 21.83 13.95 -11.04
C TYR A 305 20.89 14.11 -9.85
N ASP A 306 20.21 15.25 -9.81
CA ASP A 306 19.06 15.49 -8.96
C ASP A 306 17.80 15.62 -9.81
N LEU A 307 16.73 14.96 -9.38
CA LEU A 307 15.43 14.96 -10.03
C LEU A 307 14.72 16.30 -9.87
N HIS A 308 13.98 16.65 -10.90
CA HIS A 308 13.14 17.84 -10.86
C HIS A 308 11.75 17.56 -11.43
N HIS A 309 10.71 17.83 -10.64
CA HIS A 309 9.28 17.78 -10.95
C HIS A 309 8.75 16.47 -11.48
N ASP A 310 9.17 15.95 -12.63
CA ASP A 310 8.40 14.96 -13.34
C ASP A 310 9.20 13.73 -13.79
N ILE A 311 8.52 12.60 -13.78
CA ILE A 311 8.95 11.34 -14.39
C ILE A 311 7.83 10.80 -15.26
N GLY A 312 8.16 10.08 -16.31
CA GLY A 312 7.19 9.50 -17.23
C GLY A 312 7.71 8.24 -17.91
N TRP A 313 6.80 7.49 -18.53
CA TRP A 313 7.17 6.35 -19.33
C TRP A 313 7.76 6.76 -20.67
N GLY A 314 8.92 6.22 -21.02
CA GLY A 314 9.46 6.27 -22.35
C GLY A 314 8.84 5.24 -23.30
N ALA A 315 9.32 5.23 -24.55
CA ALA A 315 8.73 4.40 -25.61
C ALA A 315 9.03 2.89 -25.45
N ASP A 316 10.17 2.57 -24.87
CA ASP A 316 10.66 1.19 -24.73
C ASP A 316 10.49 0.63 -23.30
N GLY A 317 9.72 1.34 -22.44
CA GLY A 317 9.42 0.93 -21.06
C GLY A 317 10.42 1.43 -20.03
N GLU A 318 11.41 2.24 -20.47
CA GLU A 318 12.29 3.00 -19.59
C GLU A 318 11.53 4.14 -18.89
N VAL A 319 12.10 4.67 -17.83
CA VAL A 319 11.61 5.89 -17.17
C VAL A 319 12.39 7.09 -17.70
N LEU A 320 11.67 8.07 -18.19
CA LEU A 320 12.21 9.39 -18.50
C LEU A 320 12.06 10.27 -17.27
N ALA A 321 13.11 11.01 -16.92
CA ALA A 321 13.13 11.91 -15.78
C ALA A 321 13.72 13.27 -16.15
N LEU A 322 13.08 14.33 -15.68
CA LEU A 322 13.67 15.66 -15.69
C LEU A 322 14.65 15.79 -14.53
N ALA A 323 15.81 16.34 -14.77
CA ALA A 323 16.87 16.40 -13.78
C ALA A 323 17.81 17.59 -14.01
N GLU A 324 18.65 17.84 -13.02
CA GLU A 324 19.82 18.69 -13.12
C GLU A 324 21.08 17.89 -12.77
N GLU A 325 22.23 18.33 -13.25
CA GLU A 325 23.53 17.79 -12.87
C GLU A 325 24.10 18.56 -11.69
N ARG A 326 24.38 17.87 -10.59
CA ARG A 326 24.87 18.50 -9.35
C ARG A 326 26.17 19.25 -9.57
N GLY A 327 26.21 20.47 -9.07
CA GLY A 327 27.40 21.33 -9.13
C GLY A 327 27.56 22.10 -10.42
N ASN A 328 26.60 22.01 -11.35
CA ASN A 328 26.55 22.91 -12.50
C ASN A 328 25.85 24.24 -12.16
N ASP A 329 26.14 25.26 -12.98
CA ASP A 329 25.48 26.57 -12.86
C ASP A 329 24.09 26.61 -13.54
N THR A 330 23.64 25.47 -14.07
CA THR A 330 22.34 25.30 -14.72
C THR A 330 21.46 24.37 -13.88
N VAL A 331 20.15 24.58 -13.93
CA VAL A 331 19.15 23.75 -13.24
C VAL A 331 18.16 23.23 -14.27
N GLU A 332 17.55 22.06 -13.97
CA GLU A 332 16.40 21.48 -14.71
C GLU A 332 16.64 21.28 -16.21
N ASP A 333 17.87 21.10 -16.62
CA ASP A 333 18.27 21.10 -18.03
C ASP A 333 18.70 19.74 -18.56
N ARG A 334 18.37 18.67 -17.85
CA ARG A 334 18.66 17.28 -18.25
C ARG A 334 17.40 16.48 -18.48
N LEU A 335 17.41 15.67 -19.52
CA LEU A 335 16.48 14.56 -19.69
C LEU A 335 17.26 13.26 -19.57
N LEU A 336 16.90 12.45 -18.58
CA LEU A 336 17.49 11.17 -18.31
C LEU A 336 16.58 10.03 -18.80
N SER A 337 17.18 8.90 -19.17
CA SER A 337 16.54 7.61 -19.34
C SER A 337 17.06 6.66 -18.28
N ILE A 338 16.18 6.00 -17.57
CA ILE A 338 16.50 5.04 -16.52
C ILE A 338 15.93 3.67 -16.92
N ASP A 339 16.81 2.69 -17.07
CA ASP A 339 16.46 1.31 -17.33
C ASP A 339 16.03 0.63 -16.02
N LEU A 340 14.79 0.12 -15.95
CA LEU A 340 14.24 -0.47 -14.72
C LEU A 340 14.73 -1.90 -14.43
N GLU A 341 15.40 -2.55 -15.37
CA GLU A 341 15.96 -3.88 -15.16
C GLU A 341 17.39 -3.80 -14.62
N THR A 342 18.17 -2.84 -15.16
CA THR A 342 19.60 -2.72 -14.84
C THR A 342 19.93 -1.59 -13.89
N GLY A 343 19.03 -0.59 -13.75
CA GLY A 343 19.28 0.64 -13.02
C GLY A 343 20.24 1.59 -13.76
N GLU A 344 20.53 1.34 -15.07
CA GLU A 344 21.41 2.20 -15.85
C GLU A 344 20.74 3.55 -16.09
N VAL A 345 21.44 4.63 -15.74
CA VAL A 345 21.01 6.02 -15.96
C VAL A 345 21.79 6.58 -17.14
N THR A 346 21.09 7.05 -18.16
CA THR A 346 21.66 7.63 -19.38
C THR A 346 21.14 9.03 -19.61
N GLU A 347 22.02 10.03 -19.74
CA GLU A 347 21.64 11.36 -20.20
C GLU A 347 21.24 11.29 -21.69
N LEU A 348 19.98 11.58 -22.00
CA LEU A 348 19.48 11.66 -23.37
C LEU A 348 19.67 13.04 -23.99
N ILE A 349 19.37 14.07 -23.22
CA ILE A 349 19.41 15.46 -23.67
C ILE A 349 19.99 16.34 -22.57
N ASN A 350 20.92 17.20 -22.98
CA ASN A 350 21.34 18.36 -22.22
C ASN A 350 20.77 19.58 -22.92
N PHE A 351 19.70 20.17 -22.37
CA PHE A 351 19.02 21.31 -22.98
C PHE A 351 19.87 22.54 -23.03
N SER A 352 20.78 22.75 -22.10
CA SER A 352 21.69 23.90 -22.09
C SER A 352 22.60 23.95 -23.34
N THR A 353 22.95 22.77 -23.88
CA THR A 353 23.77 22.67 -25.11
C THR A 353 22.90 22.58 -26.36
N PHE A 354 21.73 21.99 -26.28
CA PHE A 354 20.82 21.81 -27.41
C PHE A 354 20.03 23.09 -27.74
N LEU A 355 19.63 23.83 -26.69
CA LEU A 355 18.83 25.06 -26.81
C LEU A 355 19.59 26.30 -26.33
N GLN A 356 20.86 26.44 -26.72
CA GLN A 356 21.77 27.50 -26.25
C GLN A 356 21.18 28.91 -26.41
N GLU A 357 20.41 29.13 -27.47
CA GLU A 357 19.77 30.43 -27.70
C GLU A 357 18.73 30.79 -26.63
N TYR A 358 18.02 29.80 -26.09
CA TYR A 358 17.07 30.02 -25.01
C TYR A 358 17.77 30.18 -23.67
N TYR A 359 18.82 29.42 -23.43
CA TYR A 359 19.67 29.54 -22.24
C TYR A 359 20.22 30.99 -22.11
N ASP A 360 20.68 31.59 -23.21
CA ASP A 360 21.18 32.96 -23.22
C ASP A 360 20.08 34.01 -22.94
N ILE A 361 18.84 33.70 -23.27
CA ILE A 361 17.68 34.58 -23.04
C ILE A 361 17.20 34.51 -21.58
N THR A 362 17.26 33.35 -20.98
CA THR A 362 16.76 33.10 -19.61
C THR A 362 17.72 33.60 -18.53
N ARG A 363 18.90 34.04 -18.86
CA ARG A 363 19.84 34.64 -17.90
C ARG A 363 19.24 35.83 -17.16
N PRO A 364 19.47 35.93 -15.84
CA PRO A 364 19.07 37.10 -15.09
C PRO A 364 19.73 38.38 -15.68
N VAL A 365 18.94 39.42 -15.81
CA VAL A 365 19.40 40.72 -16.29
C VAL A 365 20.27 41.40 -15.22
N ALA A 366 20.00 41.12 -13.94
CA ALA A 366 20.80 41.60 -12.83
C ALA A 366 20.91 40.56 -11.73
N PRO A 367 22.08 40.43 -11.06
CA PRO A 367 22.26 39.45 -9.98
C PRO A 367 21.37 39.68 -8.74
N THR A 368 20.67 40.80 -8.68
CA THR A 368 19.76 41.18 -7.60
C THR A 368 18.29 40.95 -7.96
N ASP A 369 18.01 40.41 -9.13
CA ASP A 369 16.65 40.12 -9.54
C ASP A 369 16.20 38.83 -8.86
N ASP A 370 15.23 38.91 -8.00
CA ASP A 370 14.69 37.76 -7.25
C ASP A 370 14.10 36.69 -8.18
N PHE A 371 13.75 37.03 -9.38
CA PHE A 371 13.22 36.11 -10.39
C PHE A 371 14.28 35.26 -11.09
N PHE A 372 15.51 35.66 -11.09
CA PHE A 372 16.58 35.07 -11.89
C PHE A 372 17.79 34.69 -11.05
N TRP A 373 17.54 34.33 -9.81
CA TRP A 373 18.58 33.76 -8.97
C TRP A 373 19.09 32.41 -9.53
N GLN A 374 18.30 31.75 -10.36
CA GLN A 374 18.68 30.56 -11.11
C GLN A 374 19.06 30.94 -12.56
N VAL A 375 20.17 30.45 -13.00
CA VAL A 375 20.69 30.69 -14.35
C VAL A 375 20.51 29.43 -15.16
N GLY A 376 19.73 29.52 -16.25
CA GLY A 376 19.51 28.38 -17.15
C GLY A 376 18.45 27.40 -16.69
N GLU A 377 17.39 27.88 -16.05
CA GLU A 377 16.21 27.14 -15.72
C GLU A 377 15.40 26.77 -16.97
N TRP A 378 14.97 25.53 -17.08
CA TRP A 378 14.35 24.95 -18.29
C TRP A 378 13.03 24.21 -18.03
N ASP A 379 12.39 24.36 -16.90
CA ASP A 379 11.11 23.70 -16.53
C ASP A 379 9.89 24.02 -17.41
#